data_c0fdfe930da31701ce5836c080022e6f
#
_entry.id   c0fdfe930da31701ce5836c080022e6f
#
_cell.length_a   1.000
_cell.length_b   1.000
_cell.length_c   1.000
_cell.angle_alpha   90.00
_cell.angle_beta   90.00
_cell.angle_gamma   90.00
#
_symmetry.space_group_name_H-M   'P 1'
#
loop_
_entity.id
_entity.type
_entity.pdbx_description
1 polymer ?
#
loop_
_entity_poly.entity_id
_entity_poly.type
_entity_poly.pdbx_seq_one_letter_code
_entity_poly.pdbx_strand_id
1 'polypeptide(L)'
;RERMLATMRKIRDREKEAKAQVEKLERDNVVFAVGHFIDDLKERYGEFPSVVSYLEDVQRDVVDNIADFRNPSSEEKGIENPLRMMMPVTQPSFNKYKVNLIVDNSNTEGSPVIMESNPTYSNLIGRIDRQVRFGALTTDFTMIKGGAIHRANGGFLIIEAESLLRNFLSWEALKRVIENKEVKISELAQELSLFS
;
A
#
# COMPACT_ATOMS: atom_id res chain seq x y z
N ARG A 1 35.63 -43.98 -8.10
CA ARG A 1 34.22 -43.48 -7.95
C ARG A 1 33.98 -42.79 -6.62
N GLU A 2 34.38 -43.35 -5.48
CA GLU A 2 34.15 -42.73 -4.14
C GLU A 2 34.88 -41.40 -3.95
N ARG A 3 36.11 -41.26 -4.38
CA ARG A 3 36.87 -39.99 -4.30
C ARG A 3 36.21 -38.87 -5.11
N MET A 4 35.65 -39.17 -6.27
CA MET A 4 34.95 -38.20 -7.12
C MET A 4 33.62 -37.72 -6.49
N LEU A 5 32.86 -38.62 -5.87
CA LEU A 5 31.64 -38.28 -5.11
C LEU A 5 31.96 -37.45 -3.88
N ALA A 6 33.04 -37.74 -3.18
CA ALA A 6 33.49 -36.95 -2.03
C ALA A 6 33.93 -35.52 -2.44
N THR A 7 34.61 -35.38 -3.58
CA THR A 7 34.97 -34.07 -4.13
C THR A 7 33.75 -33.26 -4.58
N MET A 8 32.79 -33.91 -5.26
CA MET A 8 31.53 -33.23 -5.64
C MET A 8 30.72 -32.75 -4.43
N ARG A 9 30.67 -33.53 -3.35
CA ARG A 9 30.03 -33.08 -2.11
C ARG A 9 30.72 -31.84 -1.52
N LYS A 10 32.05 -31.86 -1.43
CA LYS A 10 32.82 -30.70 -0.94
C LYS A 10 32.64 -29.44 -1.80
N ILE A 11 32.58 -29.59 -3.12
CA ILE A 11 32.27 -28.46 -4.03
C ILE A 11 30.89 -27.91 -3.74
N ARG A 12 29.87 -28.76 -3.68
CA ARG A 12 28.49 -28.34 -3.38
C ARG A 12 28.35 -27.66 -2.01
N ASP A 13 29.06 -28.17 -1.00
CA ASP A 13 29.02 -27.57 0.34
C ASP A 13 29.67 -26.18 0.32
N ARG A 14 30.81 -26.01 -0.36
CA ARG A 14 31.46 -24.71 -0.54
C ARG A 14 30.60 -23.74 -1.37
N GLU A 15 29.91 -24.21 -2.41
CA GLU A 15 28.99 -23.38 -3.17
C GLU A 15 27.82 -22.89 -2.31
N LYS A 16 27.28 -23.73 -1.43
CA LYS A 16 26.24 -23.35 -0.48
C LYS A 16 26.73 -22.31 0.53
N GLU A 17 27.94 -22.52 1.09
CA GLU A 17 28.54 -21.57 2.02
C GLU A 17 28.81 -20.23 1.33
N ALA A 18 29.36 -20.24 0.11
CA ALA A 18 29.61 -19.02 -0.65
C ALA A 18 28.31 -18.27 -0.96
N LYS A 19 27.24 -18.98 -1.39
CA LYS A 19 25.92 -18.37 -1.60
C LYS A 19 25.36 -17.73 -0.33
N ALA A 20 25.41 -18.43 0.79
CA ALA A 20 24.94 -17.91 2.07
C ALA A 20 25.75 -16.68 2.53
N GLN A 21 27.06 -16.65 2.27
CA GLN A 21 27.87 -15.47 2.55
C GLN A 21 27.52 -14.28 1.66
N VAL A 22 27.30 -14.51 0.36
CA VAL A 22 26.87 -13.46 -0.58
C VAL A 22 25.52 -12.91 -0.17
N GLU A 23 24.53 -13.76 0.11
CA GLU A 23 23.20 -13.33 0.58
C GLU A 23 23.29 -12.51 1.87
N LYS A 24 24.16 -12.92 2.80
CA LYS A 24 24.37 -12.17 4.03
C LYS A 24 24.97 -10.78 3.76
N LEU A 25 26.03 -10.70 2.94
CA LEU A 25 26.66 -9.43 2.58
C LEU A 25 25.72 -8.50 1.83
N GLU A 26 24.89 -9.05 0.95
CA GLU A 26 23.85 -8.28 0.25
C GLU A 26 22.83 -7.70 1.24
N ARG A 27 22.36 -8.53 2.19
CA ARG A 27 21.46 -8.10 3.24
C ARG A 27 22.07 -7.00 4.11
N ASP A 28 23.31 -7.16 4.55
CA ASP A 28 24.01 -6.18 5.37
C ASP A 28 24.22 -4.85 4.60
N ASN A 29 24.54 -4.90 3.31
CA ASN A 29 24.66 -3.72 2.46
C ASN A 29 23.34 -2.97 2.30
N VAL A 30 22.22 -3.67 2.12
CA VAL A 30 20.90 -3.04 2.00
C VAL A 30 20.46 -2.45 3.33
N VAL A 31 20.64 -3.15 4.42
CA VAL A 31 20.38 -2.62 5.77
C VAL A 31 21.18 -1.34 6.01
N PHE A 32 22.43 -1.29 5.61
CA PHE A 32 23.26 -0.10 5.74
C PHE A 32 22.78 1.03 4.81
N ALA A 33 22.48 0.72 3.54
CA ALA A 33 22.07 1.72 2.55
C ALA A 33 20.68 2.34 2.84
N VAL A 34 19.74 1.54 3.33
CA VAL A 34 18.36 1.98 3.61
C VAL A 34 18.21 2.44 5.06
N GLY A 35 19.01 1.86 5.97
CA GLY A 35 18.87 2.08 7.41
C GLY A 35 18.90 3.55 7.79
N HIS A 36 19.89 4.30 7.33
CA HIS A 36 20.02 5.71 7.70
C HIS A 36 18.84 6.57 7.22
N PHE A 37 18.28 6.31 6.03
CA PHE A 37 17.08 7.03 5.57
C PHE A 37 15.87 6.72 6.43
N ILE A 38 15.71 5.46 6.85
CA ILE A 38 14.62 5.06 7.73
C ILE A 38 14.81 5.65 9.12
N ASP A 39 16.05 5.67 9.64
CA ASP A 39 16.36 6.22 10.95
C ASP A 39 16.13 7.74 11.00
N ASP A 40 16.49 8.48 9.95
CA ASP A 40 16.18 9.92 9.81
C ASP A 40 14.66 10.18 9.82
N LEU A 41 13.89 9.31 9.14
CA LEU A 41 12.43 9.41 9.16
C LEU A 41 11.85 9.06 10.52
N LYS A 42 12.39 8.04 11.20
CA LYS A 42 11.97 7.68 12.55
C LYS A 42 12.25 8.79 13.55
N GLU A 43 13.38 9.46 13.43
CA GLU A 43 13.70 10.62 14.27
C GLU A 43 12.71 11.76 14.03
N ARG A 44 12.39 12.04 12.76
CA ARG A 44 11.44 13.10 12.39
C ARG A 44 10.00 12.81 12.84
N TYR A 45 9.56 11.57 12.78
CA TYR A 45 8.18 11.15 13.04
C TYR A 45 8.04 10.33 14.32
N GLY A 46 9.01 10.39 15.23
CA GLY A 46 9.05 9.60 16.47
C GLY A 46 7.85 9.79 17.40
N GLU A 47 7.18 10.96 17.31
CA GLU A 47 5.96 11.25 18.08
C GLU A 47 4.74 10.43 17.60
N PHE A 48 4.82 9.78 16.44
CA PHE A 48 3.73 9.01 15.83
C PHE A 48 4.05 7.51 15.79
N PRO A 49 3.66 6.72 16.81
CA PRO A 49 4.03 5.30 16.90
C PRO A 49 3.60 4.46 15.69
N SER A 50 2.45 4.77 15.09
CA SER A 50 1.95 4.09 13.89
C SER A 50 2.85 4.32 12.66
N VAL A 51 3.42 5.51 12.53
CA VAL A 51 4.37 5.84 11.45
C VAL A 51 5.69 5.11 11.67
N VAL A 52 6.19 5.09 12.91
CA VAL A 52 7.41 4.35 13.26
C VAL A 52 7.26 2.87 12.95
N SER A 53 6.15 2.25 13.37
CA SER A 53 5.86 0.84 13.08
C SER A 53 5.79 0.56 11.57
N TYR A 54 5.15 1.44 10.81
CA TYR A 54 5.11 1.33 9.34
C TYR A 54 6.52 1.40 8.72
N LEU A 55 7.37 2.33 9.17
CA LEU A 55 8.75 2.44 8.68
C LEU A 55 9.59 1.20 8.99
N GLU A 56 9.36 0.56 10.14
CA GLU A 56 10.00 -0.71 10.50
C GLU A 56 9.55 -1.86 9.59
N ASP A 57 8.27 -1.91 9.28
CA ASP A 57 7.72 -2.91 8.35
C ASP A 57 8.26 -2.71 6.93
N VAL A 58 8.36 -1.46 6.47
CA VAL A 58 8.99 -1.11 5.18
C VAL A 58 10.45 -1.55 5.16
N GLN A 59 11.22 -1.24 6.21
CA GLN A 59 12.63 -1.65 6.30
C GLN A 59 12.79 -3.17 6.23
N ARG A 60 11.96 -3.90 6.96
CA ARG A 60 11.95 -5.36 6.95
C ARG A 60 11.61 -5.92 5.58
N ASP A 61 10.56 -5.40 4.96
CA ASP A 61 10.12 -5.86 3.64
C ASP A 61 11.16 -5.58 2.54
N VAL A 62 11.84 -4.42 2.58
CA VAL A 62 12.94 -4.10 1.64
C VAL A 62 14.10 -5.09 1.79
N VAL A 63 14.47 -5.42 3.03
CA VAL A 63 15.54 -6.37 3.32
C VAL A 63 15.16 -7.79 2.89
N ASP A 64 13.91 -8.19 3.07
CA ASP A 64 13.46 -9.54 2.72
C ASP A 64 13.24 -9.71 1.20
N ASN A 65 12.96 -8.61 0.48
CA ASN A 65 12.70 -8.60 -0.97
C ASN A 65 13.78 -7.84 -1.75
N ILE A 66 15.05 -8.00 -1.38
CA ILE A 66 16.18 -7.34 -2.05
C ILE A 66 16.19 -7.56 -3.56
N ALA A 67 15.77 -8.75 -4.00
CA ALA A 67 15.73 -9.12 -5.42
C ALA A 67 14.84 -8.18 -6.25
N ASP A 68 13.78 -7.62 -5.66
CA ASP A 68 12.88 -6.67 -6.34
C ASP A 68 13.54 -5.33 -6.64
N PHE A 69 14.59 -4.97 -5.88
CA PHE A 69 15.33 -3.70 -6.02
C PHE A 69 16.59 -3.85 -6.89
N ARG A 70 16.98 -5.08 -7.20
CA ARG A 70 18.09 -5.31 -8.15
C ARG A 70 17.59 -5.03 -9.56
N ASN A 71 18.28 -4.11 -10.24
CA ASN A 71 17.98 -3.78 -11.62
C ASN A 71 18.28 -5.02 -12.50
N PRO A 72 17.30 -5.64 -13.17
CA PRO A 72 17.55 -6.83 -13.99
C PRO A 72 18.44 -6.54 -15.20
N SER A 73 18.78 -5.27 -15.43
CA SER A 73 19.56 -4.82 -16.59
C SER A 73 21.08 -4.94 -16.47
N SER A 74 21.64 -5.26 -15.30
CA SER A 74 23.11 -5.23 -15.12
C SER A 74 23.81 -6.59 -15.13
N GLU A 75 23.14 -7.70 -14.89
CA GLU A 75 23.84 -9.00 -14.75
C GLU A 75 23.51 -10.07 -15.81
N GLU A 76 22.54 -9.86 -16.69
CA GLU A 76 22.15 -10.91 -17.66
C GLU A 76 22.40 -10.54 -19.14
N LYS A 77 23.48 -9.85 -19.46
CA LYS A 77 23.92 -9.67 -20.85
C LYS A 77 24.54 -10.94 -21.49
N GLY A 78 24.44 -12.08 -20.84
CA GLY A 78 25.21 -13.27 -21.22
C GLY A 78 24.46 -14.39 -21.95
N ILE A 79 23.12 -14.43 -21.95
CA ILE A 79 22.38 -15.50 -22.66
C ILE A 79 21.11 -14.90 -23.27
N GLU A 80 21.15 -14.62 -24.56
CA GLU A 80 19.97 -14.33 -25.38
C GLU A 80 19.08 -15.56 -25.48
N ASN A 81 18.14 -15.71 -24.57
CA ASN A 81 17.13 -16.76 -24.67
C ASN A 81 15.88 -16.16 -25.33
N PRO A 82 15.58 -16.49 -26.61
CA PRO A 82 14.45 -15.92 -27.36
C PRO A 82 13.09 -16.14 -26.69
N LEU A 83 12.98 -17.19 -25.84
CA LEU A 83 11.75 -17.49 -25.12
C LEU A 83 11.46 -16.45 -24.00
N ARG A 84 12.49 -15.77 -23.47
CA ARG A 84 12.32 -14.77 -22.41
C ARG A 84 11.73 -13.45 -22.95
N MET A 85 11.90 -13.18 -24.24
CA MET A 85 11.33 -12.01 -24.91
C MET A 85 9.80 -12.07 -25.04
N MET A 86 9.20 -13.26 -24.90
CA MET A 86 7.74 -13.47 -24.92
C MET A 86 7.08 -13.49 -23.53
N MET A 87 7.86 -13.51 -22.46
CA MET A 87 7.31 -13.40 -21.11
C MET A 87 7.25 -11.90 -20.72
N PRO A 88 6.09 -11.39 -20.27
CA PRO A 88 6.03 -10.04 -19.74
C PRO A 88 6.98 -9.98 -18.55
N VAL A 89 8.03 -9.16 -18.66
CA VAL A 89 8.89 -8.83 -17.52
C VAL A 89 8.00 -8.12 -16.52
N THR A 90 7.55 -8.83 -15.51
CA THR A 90 6.78 -8.25 -14.41
C THR A 90 7.74 -7.39 -13.61
N GLN A 91 7.79 -6.10 -13.93
CA GLN A 91 8.54 -5.17 -13.09
C GLN A 91 7.95 -5.21 -11.68
N PRO A 92 8.80 -5.29 -10.64
CA PRO A 92 8.32 -5.30 -9.28
C PRO A 92 7.47 -4.05 -9.03
N SER A 93 6.29 -4.26 -8.47
CA SER A 93 5.39 -3.15 -8.17
C SER A 93 5.73 -2.56 -6.82
N PHE A 94 6.30 -1.36 -6.81
CA PHE A 94 6.55 -0.60 -5.57
C PHE A 94 5.29 0.09 -5.02
N ASN A 95 4.10 -0.26 -5.53
CA ASN A 95 2.85 0.32 -5.04
C ASN A 95 2.62 0.06 -3.55
N LYS A 96 3.11 -1.08 -3.02
CA LYS A 96 3.00 -1.43 -1.60
C LYS A 96 3.65 -0.42 -0.64
N TYR A 97 4.61 0.38 -1.12
CA TYR A 97 5.28 1.42 -0.32
C TYR A 97 4.64 2.81 -0.47
N LYS A 98 3.65 2.95 -1.34
CA LYS A 98 2.95 4.23 -1.50
C LYS A 98 2.03 4.48 -0.33
N VAL A 99 1.91 5.73 0.05
CA VAL A 99 0.92 6.18 1.03
C VAL A 99 -0.29 6.72 0.28
N ASN A 100 -1.49 6.27 0.65
CA ASN A 100 -2.74 6.84 0.16
C ASN A 100 -3.22 7.91 1.14
N LEU A 101 -3.05 9.17 0.78
CA LEU A 101 -3.52 10.28 1.59
C LEU A 101 -5.03 10.46 1.37
N ILE A 102 -5.82 10.10 2.37
CA ILE A 102 -7.30 10.17 2.29
C ILE A 102 -7.80 11.60 2.40
N VAL A 103 -7.17 12.42 3.25
CA VAL A 103 -7.49 13.84 3.44
C VAL A 103 -6.19 14.63 3.55
N ASP A 104 -6.12 15.73 2.83
CA ASP A 104 -5.04 16.70 2.93
C ASP A 104 -5.57 18.02 3.51
N ASN A 105 -5.18 18.31 4.72
CA ASN A 105 -5.51 19.55 5.43
C ASN A 105 -4.29 20.49 5.57
N SER A 106 -3.22 20.26 4.82
CA SER A 106 -1.97 21.06 4.93
C SER A 106 -2.18 22.55 4.68
N ASN A 107 -3.19 22.91 3.88
CA ASN A 107 -3.53 24.30 3.54
C ASN A 107 -4.75 24.83 4.32
N THR A 108 -5.26 24.08 5.31
CA THR A 108 -6.46 24.48 6.07
C THR A 108 -6.05 25.19 7.33
N GLU A 109 -6.41 26.48 7.45
CA GLU A 109 -6.24 27.24 8.66
C GLU A 109 -7.45 27.03 9.59
N GLY A 110 -7.20 26.47 10.78
CA GLY A 110 -8.24 26.13 11.76
C GLY A 110 -8.99 24.86 11.48
N SER A 111 -10.22 24.72 12.02
CA SER A 111 -11.06 23.54 11.82
C SER A 111 -11.67 23.53 10.43
N PRO A 112 -11.63 22.39 9.71
CA PRO A 112 -12.24 22.30 8.39
C PRO A 112 -13.76 22.50 8.46
N VAL A 113 -14.31 23.28 7.52
CA VAL A 113 -15.75 23.47 7.34
C VAL A 113 -16.11 22.96 5.94
N ILE A 114 -16.76 21.82 5.90
CA ILE A 114 -17.12 21.16 4.64
C ILE A 114 -18.62 21.28 4.41
N MET A 115 -19.01 21.86 3.29
CA MET A 115 -20.39 21.91 2.83
C MET A 115 -20.60 20.85 1.74
N GLU A 116 -21.49 19.87 1.98
CA GLU A 116 -21.83 18.84 1.02
C GLU A 116 -23.25 19.03 0.49
N SER A 117 -23.34 19.53 -0.74
CA SER A 117 -24.61 19.84 -1.40
C SER A 117 -25.30 18.64 -2.05
N ASN A 118 -24.53 17.58 -2.34
CA ASN A 118 -25.06 16.36 -2.92
C ASN A 118 -24.65 15.15 -2.06
N PRO A 119 -25.33 14.93 -0.93
CA PRO A 119 -24.94 13.94 0.09
C PRO A 119 -25.31 12.51 -0.32
N THR A 120 -24.78 12.04 -1.46
CA THR A 120 -24.87 10.61 -1.82
C THR A 120 -23.99 9.79 -0.88
N TYR A 121 -24.26 8.47 -0.80
CA TYR A 121 -23.43 7.56 0.00
C TYR A 121 -21.93 7.71 -0.30
N SER A 122 -21.56 7.68 -1.58
CA SER A 122 -20.17 7.80 -2.01
C SER A 122 -19.55 9.17 -1.69
N ASN A 123 -20.34 10.25 -1.74
CA ASN A 123 -19.84 11.58 -1.43
C ASN A 123 -19.65 11.79 0.08
N LEU A 124 -20.49 11.18 0.91
CA LEU A 124 -20.38 11.26 2.37
C LEU A 124 -19.34 10.32 2.95
N ILE A 125 -19.44 9.04 2.61
CA ILE A 125 -18.62 7.97 3.19
C ILE A 125 -17.29 7.82 2.44
N GLY A 126 -17.33 7.93 1.10
CA GLY A 126 -16.21 7.64 0.23
C GLY A 126 -16.50 6.47 -0.70
N ARG A 127 -15.52 6.14 -1.50
CA ARG A 127 -15.63 5.07 -2.50
C ARG A 127 -14.29 4.42 -2.79
N ILE A 128 -14.35 3.25 -3.39
CA ILE A 128 -13.20 2.54 -3.93
C ILE A 128 -13.31 2.62 -5.45
N ASP A 129 -12.41 3.40 -6.07
CA ASP A 129 -12.35 3.49 -7.52
C ASP A 129 -11.76 2.20 -8.11
N ARG A 130 -12.14 1.89 -9.35
CA ARG A 130 -11.64 0.73 -10.08
C ARG A 130 -11.09 1.17 -11.42
N GLN A 131 -10.07 0.48 -11.90
CA GLN A 131 -9.52 0.70 -13.23
C GLN A 131 -9.55 -0.59 -14.05
N VAL A 132 -9.69 -0.44 -15.35
CA VAL A 132 -9.58 -1.58 -16.27
C VAL A 132 -8.11 -1.76 -16.64
N ARG A 133 -7.54 -2.93 -16.34
CA ARG A 133 -6.22 -3.35 -16.79
C ARG A 133 -6.35 -4.68 -17.53
N PHE A 134 -5.87 -4.73 -18.75
CA PHE A 134 -5.93 -5.94 -19.60
C PHE A 134 -7.33 -6.57 -19.66
N GLY A 135 -8.38 -5.74 -19.70
CA GLY A 135 -9.77 -6.20 -19.77
C GLY A 135 -10.38 -6.68 -18.45
N ALA A 136 -9.64 -6.66 -17.34
CA ALA A 136 -10.12 -6.97 -16.01
C ALA A 136 -10.27 -5.69 -15.16
N LEU A 137 -11.33 -5.64 -14.33
CA LEU A 137 -11.48 -4.61 -13.31
C LEU A 137 -10.53 -4.91 -12.16
N THR A 138 -9.64 -3.97 -11.88
CA THR A 138 -8.68 -4.06 -10.78
C THR A 138 -8.80 -2.86 -9.87
N THR A 139 -8.49 -3.05 -8.60
CA THR A 139 -8.39 -1.97 -7.62
C THR A 139 -7.16 -2.19 -6.74
N ASP A 140 -6.67 -1.13 -6.13
CA ASP A 140 -5.66 -1.18 -5.09
C ASP A 140 -5.96 -0.12 -4.01
N PHE A 141 -5.21 -0.16 -2.92
CA PHE A 141 -5.46 0.74 -1.79
C PHE A 141 -5.31 2.23 -2.13
N THR A 142 -4.56 2.59 -3.19
CA THR A 142 -4.41 3.99 -3.62
C THR A 142 -5.67 4.53 -4.31
N MET A 143 -6.62 3.66 -4.63
CA MET A 143 -7.90 4.01 -5.26
C MET A 143 -9.02 4.25 -4.25
N ILE A 144 -8.73 4.13 -2.96
CA ILE A 144 -9.67 4.49 -1.90
C ILE A 144 -9.74 6.01 -1.81
N LYS A 145 -10.96 6.56 -1.90
CA LYS A 145 -11.25 7.99 -1.83
C LYS A 145 -12.13 8.28 -0.62
N GLY A 146 -11.67 9.16 0.26
CA GLY A 146 -12.47 9.62 1.40
C GLY A 146 -13.65 10.49 0.98
N GLY A 147 -14.74 10.41 1.75
CA GLY A 147 -15.91 11.24 1.58
C GLY A 147 -15.85 12.54 2.41
N ALA A 148 -16.98 13.26 2.41
CA ALA A 148 -17.14 14.53 3.13
C ALA A 148 -16.91 14.38 4.64
N ILE A 149 -17.31 13.24 5.22
CA ILE A 149 -17.10 12.95 6.65
C ILE A 149 -15.61 12.91 6.99
N HIS A 150 -14.79 12.27 6.14
CA HIS A 150 -13.34 12.26 6.35
C HIS A 150 -12.74 13.67 6.25
N ARG A 151 -13.16 14.45 5.25
CA ARG A 151 -12.66 15.84 5.05
C ARG A 151 -13.06 16.77 6.18
N ALA A 152 -14.23 16.51 6.81
CA ALA A 152 -14.75 17.30 7.93
C ALA A 152 -14.22 16.83 9.29
N ASN A 153 -13.36 15.82 9.35
CA ASN A 153 -12.85 15.28 10.61
C ASN A 153 -12.09 16.38 11.39
N GLY A 154 -12.44 16.54 12.66
CA GLY A 154 -11.91 17.63 13.49
C GLY A 154 -12.55 19.00 13.25
N GLY A 155 -13.61 19.08 12.44
CA GLY A 155 -14.30 20.32 12.10
C GLY A 155 -15.81 20.15 11.96
N PHE A 156 -16.39 20.77 10.93
CA PHE A 156 -17.83 20.84 10.73
C PHE A 156 -18.22 20.31 9.36
N LEU A 157 -19.25 19.45 9.31
CA LEU A 157 -19.90 19.00 8.11
C LEU A 157 -21.30 19.62 8.04
N ILE A 158 -21.56 20.40 6.99
CA ILE A 158 -22.85 21.05 6.72
C ILE A 158 -23.52 20.29 5.59
N ILE A 159 -24.72 19.79 5.84
CA ILE A 159 -25.51 19.01 4.88
C ILE A 159 -26.94 19.57 4.87
N GLU A 160 -27.51 19.71 3.68
CA GLU A 160 -28.93 20.02 3.52
C GLU A 160 -29.78 18.82 3.94
N ALA A 161 -30.66 19.01 4.92
CA ALA A 161 -31.45 17.92 5.50
C ALA A 161 -32.38 17.24 4.47
N GLU A 162 -33.01 18.00 3.59
CA GLU A 162 -33.88 17.45 2.55
C GLU A 162 -33.12 16.54 1.59
N SER A 163 -31.99 16.99 1.11
CA SER A 163 -31.11 16.24 0.21
C SER A 163 -30.58 14.96 0.85
N LEU A 164 -30.24 15.00 2.14
CA LEU A 164 -29.78 13.84 2.89
C LEU A 164 -30.92 12.81 3.07
N LEU A 165 -32.11 13.26 3.47
CA LEU A 165 -33.26 12.37 3.74
C LEU A 165 -33.82 11.72 2.46
N ARG A 166 -33.66 12.36 1.31
CA ARG A 166 -33.98 11.76 0.01
C ARG A 166 -33.05 10.60 -0.35
N ASN A 167 -31.85 10.57 0.20
CA ASN A 167 -30.84 9.53 -0.01
C ASN A 167 -30.83 8.56 1.19
N PHE A 168 -31.73 7.60 1.22
CA PHE A 168 -31.90 6.67 2.35
C PHE A 168 -30.60 6.00 2.80
N LEU A 169 -29.77 5.50 1.89
CA LEU A 169 -28.49 4.88 2.21
C LEU A 169 -27.51 5.86 2.88
N SER A 170 -27.55 7.12 2.49
CA SER A 170 -26.70 8.18 3.07
C SER A 170 -27.11 8.49 4.50
N TRP A 171 -28.40 8.55 4.76
CA TRP A 171 -28.95 8.76 6.11
C TRP A 171 -28.59 7.61 7.05
N GLU A 172 -28.80 6.36 6.62
CA GLU A 172 -28.47 5.18 7.41
C GLU A 172 -26.94 5.09 7.67
N ALA A 173 -26.12 5.39 6.66
CA ALA A 173 -24.68 5.41 6.82
C ALA A 173 -24.22 6.51 7.80
N LEU A 174 -24.80 7.71 7.71
CA LEU A 174 -24.46 8.82 8.62
C LEU A 174 -24.80 8.45 10.07
N LYS A 175 -25.96 7.86 10.33
CA LYS A 175 -26.33 7.38 11.68
C LYS A 175 -25.30 6.39 12.22
N ARG A 176 -24.95 5.38 11.41
CA ARG A 176 -23.93 4.38 11.81
C ARG A 176 -22.58 5.01 12.12
N VAL A 177 -22.15 5.99 11.35
CA VAL A 177 -20.90 6.70 11.60
C VAL A 177 -20.94 7.47 12.92
N ILE A 178 -22.04 8.15 13.21
CA ILE A 178 -22.22 8.90 14.46
C ILE A 178 -22.23 7.95 15.67
N GLU A 179 -22.92 6.83 15.56
CA GLU A 179 -23.04 5.82 16.64
C GLU A 179 -21.70 5.10 16.90
N ASN A 180 -21.05 4.65 15.84
CA ASN A 180 -19.83 3.84 15.94
C ASN A 180 -18.55 4.66 16.01
N LYS A 181 -18.61 5.96 15.66
CA LYS A 181 -17.43 6.86 15.53
C LYS A 181 -16.38 6.31 14.56
N GLU A 182 -16.81 5.56 13.58
CA GLU A 182 -15.98 4.90 12.58
C GLU A 182 -16.63 5.02 11.19
N VAL A 183 -15.82 5.33 10.18
CA VAL A 183 -16.25 5.36 8.77
C VAL A 183 -15.74 4.12 8.06
N LYS A 184 -16.65 3.26 7.60
CA LYS A 184 -16.33 2.07 6.79
C LYS A 184 -16.68 2.35 5.33
N ILE A 185 -15.65 2.39 4.48
CA ILE A 185 -15.84 2.53 3.04
C ILE A 185 -16.12 1.13 2.48
N SER A 186 -17.36 0.84 2.17
CA SER A 186 -17.83 -0.41 1.55
C SER A 186 -18.38 -0.15 0.14
N GLU A 187 -18.45 -1.22 -0.64
CA GLU A 187 -19.08 -1.11 -1.96
C GLU A 187 -20.59 -0.93 -1.81
N LEU A 188 -21.15 -0.05 -2.64
CA LEU A 188 -22.61 0.24 -2.62
C LEU A 188 -23.47 -1.02 -2.80
N ALA A 189 -22.97 -1.99 -3.56
CA ALA A 189 -23.61 -3.28 -3.76
C ALA A 189 -23.69 -4.11 -2.46
N GLN A 190 -22.68 -4.04 -1.60
CA GLN A 190 -22.69 -4.70 -0.30
C GLN A 190 -23.67 -4.03 0.66
N GLU A 191 -23.75 -2.69 0.63
CA GLU A 191 -24.72 -1.96 1.44
C GLU A 191 -26.16 -2.30 1.05
N LEU A 192 -26.46 -2.37 -0.25
CA LEU A 192 -27.80 -2.74 -0.74
C LEU A 192 -28.18 -4.17 -0.33
N SER A 193 -27.22 -5.10 -0.23
CA SER A 193 -27.50 -6.48 0.20
C SER A 193 -27.82 -6.61 1.68
N LEU A 194 -27.48 -5.62 2.51
CA LEU A 194 -27.81 -5.60 3.94
C LEU A 194 -29.27 -5.17 4.21
N PHE A 195 -29.94 -4.60 3.20
CA PHE A 195 -31.32 -4.12 3.30
C PHE A 195 -32.32 -4.99 2.52
N SER A 196 -31.88 -6.07 1.90
CA SER A 196 -32.71 -7.06 1.22
C SER A 196 -32.91 -8.30 2.11
#